data_c1c516d5b4eb66e5417d9bebec341997
#
_entry.id   c1c516d5b4eb66e5417d9bebec341997
#
_cell.length_a   1.000
_cell.length_b   1.000
_cell.length_c   1.000
_cell.angle_alpha   90.00
_cell.angle_beta   90.00
_cell.angle_gamma   90.00
#
_symmetry.space_group_name_H-M   'P 1'
#
loop_
_entity.id
_entity.type
_entity.pdbx_description
1 polymer ?
#
loop_
_entity_poly.entity_id
_entity_poly.type
_entity_poly.pdbx_seq_one_letter_code
_entity_poly.pdbx_strand_id
1 'polypeptide(L)'
;LGLANAGLLDNRPHTSNDPAALKMFCPNYRGEQYYVNEPAVTDDNLITASGLAPLEFAYHVFRKLDVMNPAALEAWHGLFTTRRPEFFYTLMESLSTDR
;
A
#
# COMPACT_ATOMS: atom_id res chain seq x y z
N LEU A 1 -5.76 9.93 9.40
CA LEU A 1 -5.92 10.54 10.74
C LEU A 1 -7.06 9.90 11.54
N GLY A 2 -8.16 9.57 10.89
CA GLY A 2 -9.31 8.96 11.56
C GLY A 2 -8.97 7.62 12.19
N LEU A 3 -8.24 6.76 11.49
CA LEU A 3 -7.84 5.46 12.02
C LEU A 3 -6.93 5.61 13.24
N ALA A 4 -6.00 6.57 13.19
CA ALA A 4 -5.07 6.82 14.29
C ALA A 4 -5.82 7.30 15.54
N ASN A 5 -6.76 8.22 15.37
CA ASN A 5 -7.56 8.73 16.49
C ASN A 5 -8.48 7.65 17.08
N ALA A 6 -8.93 6.70 16.26
CA ALA A 6 -9.78 5.60 16.72
C ALA A 6 -8.99 4.49 17.42
N GLY A 7 -7.65 4.59 17.48
CA GLY A 7 -6.80 3.58 18.12
C GLY A 7 -6.51 2.36 17.27
N LEU A 8 -6.89 2.37 15.99
CA LEU A 8 -6.72 1.21 15.11
C LEU A 8 -5.28 0.99 14.68
N LEU A 9 -4.39 1.97 14.89
CA LEU A 9 -2.97 1.88 14.56
C LEU A 9 -2.08 1.64 15.78
N ASP A 10 -2.64 1.56 16.98
CA ASP A 10 -1.88 1.58 18.23
C ASP A 10 -1.04 0.34 18.46
N ASN A 11 -1.39 -0.79 17.86
CA ASN A 11 -0.72 -2.05 18.12
C ASN A 11 -0.47 -2.87 16.85
N ARG A 12 -0.34 -2.22 15.69
CA ARG A 12 -0.15 -2.93 14.42
C ARG A 12 0.74 -2.12 13.47
N PRO A 13 1.50 -2.79 12.57
CA PRO A 13 2.31 -2.10 11.57
C PRO A 13 1.45 -1.20 10.68
N HIS A 14 1.93 0.00 10.43
CA HIS A 14 1.22 0.99 9.63
C HIS A 14 2.18 2.07 9.13
N THR A 15 1.71 2.88 8.20
CA THR A 15 2.45 4.05 7.71
C THR A 15 1.50 5.22 7.48
N SER A 16 2.06 6.36 7.11
CA SER A 16 1.32 7.57 6.77
C SER A 16 2.24 8.51 6.00
N ASN A 17 1.83 9.76 5.83
CA ASN A 17 2.68 10.78 5.20
C ASN A 17 3.90 11.10 6.05
N ASP A 18 3.71 11.18 7.36
CA ASP A 18 4.76 11.61 8.28
C ASP A 18 4.38 11.18 9.70
N PRO A 19 5.23 10.44 10.42
CA PRO A 19 4.92 10.04 11.79
C PRO A 19 4.77 11.23 12.74
N ALA A 20 5.51 12.31 12.51
CA ALA A 20 5.38 13.52 13.34
C ALA A 20 4.00 14.17 13.15
N ALA A 21 3.46 14.13 11.93
CA ALA A 21 2.13 14.67 11.66
C ALA A 21 1.05 13.84 12.36
N LEU A 22 1.18 12.51 12.36
CA LEU A 22 0.26 11.65 13.10
C LEU A 22 0.24 12.03 14.58
N LYS A 23 1.40 12.22 15.17
CA LYS A 23 1.53 12.57 16.58
C LYS A 23 0.90 13.94 16.86
N MET A 24 1.13 14.88 15.96
CA MET A 24 0.65 16.26 16.13
C MET A 24 -0.86 16.38 16.01
N PHE A 25 -1.45 15.72 15.00
CA PHE A 25 -2.87 15.87 14.68
C PHE A 25 -3.76 14.82 15.34
N CYS A 26 -3.16 13.79 15.93
CA CYS A 26 -3.91 12.68 16.55
C CYS A 26 -3.48 12.51 18.01
N PRO A 27 -4.06 13.28 18.93
CA PRO A 27 -3.62 13.22 20.34
C PRO A 27 -3.83 11.85 21.00
N ASN A 28 -4.72 11.02 20.44
CA ASN A 28 -4.97 9.67 20.98
C ASN A 28 -4.08 8.60 20.39
N TYR A 29 -3.23 8.95 19.40
CA TYR A 29 -2.37 7.99 18.72
C TYR A 29 -1.27 7.49 19.66
N ARG A 30 -1.10 6.14 19.70
CA ARG A 30 -0.12 5.46 20.56
C ARG A 30 0.66 4.39 19.81
N GLY A 31 0.71 4.49 18.46
CA GLY A 31 1.29 3.45 17.61
C GLY A 31 2.70 3.73 17.10
N GLU A 32 3.43 4.69 17.66
CA GLU A 32 4.75 5.12 17.16
C GLU A 32 5.73 3.96 17.01
N GLN A 33 5.72 3.00 17.94
CA GLN A 33 6.64 1.87 17.89
C GLN A 33 6.33 0.90 16.78
N TYR A 34 5.14 0.94 16.19
CA TYR A 34 4.72 0.08 15.09
C TYR A 34 4.79 0.78 13.73
N TYR A 35 5.17 2.04 13.72
CA TYR A 35 5.27 2.81 12.47
C TYR A 35 6.35 2.22 11.56
N VAL A 36 6.01 2.03 10.28
CA VAL A 36 6.93 1.51 9.26
C VAL A 36 7.14 2.60 8.22
N ASN A 37 8.38 2.96 7.98
CA ASN A 37 8.71 4.00 7.00
C ASN A 37 8.78 3.41 5.60
N GLU A 38 7.61 3.03 5.08
CA GLU A 38 7.43 2.47 3.74
C GLU A 38 6.31 3.21 3.04
N PRO A 39 6.27 3.20 1.68
CA PRO A 39 5.20 3.87 0.94
C PRO A 39 3.81 3.36 1.28
N ALA A 40 3.68 2.06 1.52
CA ALA A 40 2.43 1.44 1.93
C ALA A 40 2.71 0.22 2.79
N VAL A 41 1.79 -0.09 3.70
CA VAL A 41 1.92 -1.23 4.62
C VAL A 41 0.58 -1.95 4.68
N THR A 42 0.63 -3.27 4.55
CA THR A 42 -0.53 -4.14 4.76
C THR A 42 -0.31 -4.93 6.06
N ASP A 43 -1.28 -4.88 6.96
CA ASP A 43 -1.33 -5.70 8.16
C ASP A 43 -2.70 -6.34 8.24
N ASP A 44 -2.76 -7.64 7.98
CA ASP A 44 -4.01 -8.42 7.95
C ASP A 44 -5.06 -7.74 7.06
N ASN A 45 -6.07 -7.11 7.62
CA ASN A 45 -7.16 -6.47 6.88
C ASN A 45 -7.04 -4.94 6.81
N LEU A 46 -5.89 -4.39 7.22
CA LEU A 46 -5.67 -2.95 7.21
C LEU A 46 -4.55 -2.60 6.23
N ILE A 47 -4.81 -1.62 5.35
CA ILE A 47 -3.80 -1.09 4.44
C ILE A 47 -3.66 0.40 4.73
N THR A 48 -2.43 0.83 4.99
CA THR A 48 -2.11 2.24 5.20
C THR A 48 -1.05 2.66 4.19
N ALA A 49 -1.07 3.92 3.78
CA ALA A 49 -0.14 4.43 2.79
C ALA A 49 0.08 5.92 2.97
N SER A 50 1.21 6.40 2.46
CA SER A 50 1.43 7.83 2.29
C SER A 50 0.51 8.36 1.19
N GLY A 51 0.02 9.58 1.35
CA GLY A 51 -0.73 10.27 0.30
C GLY A 51 0.09 10.55 -0.95
N LEU A 52 1.41 10.40 -0.87
CA LEU A 52 2.32 10.54 -2.01
C LEU A 52 2.58 9.20 -2.71
N ALA A 53 1.94 8.13 -2.29
CA ALA A 53 2.16 6.78 -2.81
C ALA A 53 0.86 6.12 -3.28
N PRO A 54 0.08 6.75 -4.18
CA PRO A 54 -1.19 6.16 -4.63
C PRO A 54 -1.03 4.84 -5.38
N LEU A 55 0.07 4.66 -6.13
CA LEU A 55 0.32 3.42 -6.86
C LEU A 55 0.63 2.28 -5.91
N GLU A 56 1.41 2.52 -4.87
CA GLU A 56 1.73 1.53 -3.85
C GLU A 56 0.51 1.16 -3.03
N PHE A 57 -0.35 2.13 -2.74
CA PHE A 57 -1.62 1.86 -2.07
C PHE A 57 -2.50 0.94 -2.93
N ALA A 58 -2.64 1.26 -4.22
CA ALA A 58 -3.43 0.44 -5.14
C ALA A 58 -2.83 -0.96 -5.30
N TYR A 59 -1.49 -1.07 -5.36
CA TYR A 59 -0.81 -2.35 -5.43
C TYR A 59 -1.19 -3.23 -4.23
N HIS A 60 -1.13 -2.68 -3.01
CA HIS A 60 -1.47 -3.43 -1.80
C HIS A 60 -2.95 -3.83 -1.78
N VAL A 61 -3.84 -2.96 -2.24
CA VAL A 61 -5.26 -3.27 -2.31
C VAL A 61 -5.52 -4.41 -3.30
N PHE A 62 -4.95 -4.33 -4.50
CA PHE A 62 -5.14 -5.37 -5.52
C PHE A 62 -4.59 -6.71 -5.05
N ARG A 63 -3.44 -6.70 -4.38
CA ARG A 63 -2.84 -7.90 -3.83
C ARG A 63 -3.73 -8.52 -2.75
N LYS A 64 -4.28 -7.70 -1.87
CA LYS A 64 -5.15 -8.17 -0.80
C LYS A 64 -6.46 -8.74 -1.33
N LEU A 65 -7.03 -8.11 -2.36
CA LEU A 65 -8.28 -8.56 -2.97
C LEU A 65 -8.10 -9.70 -3.97
N ASP A 66 -6.86 -9.99 -4.34
CA ASP A 66 -6.53 -11.09 -5.25
C ASP A 66 -7.23 -10.97 -6.61
N VAL A 67 -7.29 -9.74 -7.14
CA VAL A 67 -7.97 -9.46 -8.41
C VAL A 67 -7.10 -9.71 -9.64
N MET A 68 -5.78 -9.90 -9.44
CA MET A 68 -4.82 -10.19 -10.50
C MET A 68 -3.93 -11.35 -10.05
N ASN A 69 -3.46 -12.18 -11.01
CA ASN A 69 -2.43 -13.16 -10.66
C ASN A 69 -1.13 -12.42 -10.29
N PRO A 70 -0.21 -13.08 -9.53
CA PRO A 70 1.00 -12.39 -9.06
C PRO A 70 1.86 -11.81 -10.18
N ALA A 71 1.98 -12.49 -11.34
CA ALA A 71 2.78 -11.98 -12.44
C ALA A 71 2.15 -10.74 -13.07
N ALA A 72 0.82 -10.73 -13.22
CA ALA A 72 0.11 -9.56 -13.75
C ALA A 72 0.20 -8.38 -12.79
N LEU A 73 0.10 -8.62 -11.49
CA LEU A 73 0.18 -7.56 -10.48
C LEU A 73 1.57 -6.91 -10.48
N GLU A 74 2.63 -7.70 -10.53
CA GLU A 74 3.99 -7.18 -10.57
C GLU A 74 4.26 -6.41 -11.87
N ALA A 75 3.75 -6.90 -13.00
CA ALA A 75 3.88 -6.19 -14.28
C ALA A 75 3.12 -4.87 -14.27
N TRP A 76 1.91 -4.86 -13.70
CA TRP A 76 1.12 -3.64 -13.57
C TRP A 76 1.86 -2.60 -12.72
N HIS A 77 2.36 -3.02 -11.58
CA HIS A 77 3.10 -2.15 -10.67
C HIS A 77 4.37 -1.61 -11.34
N GLY A 78 5.12 -2.49 -12.03
CA GLY A 78 6.32 -2.07 -12.75
C GLY A 78 6.02 -1.07 -13.87
N LEU A 79 4.93 -1.29 -14.60
CA LEU A 79 4.54 -0.40 -15.70
C LEU A 79 4.23 1.01 -15.17
N PHE A 80 3.43 1.12 -14.14
CA PHE A 80 2.99 2.42 -13.64
C PHE A 80 4.04 3.13 -12.78
N THR A 81 4.97 2.39 -12.16
CA THR A 81 6.04 3.02 -11.38
C THR A 81 7.24 3.41 -12.22
N THR A 82 7.57 2.64 -13.27
CA THR A 82 8.76 2.89 -14.09
C THR A 82 8.42 3.46 -15.47
N ARG A 83 7.19 3.27 -15.94
CA ARG A 83 6.72 3.64 -17.28
C ARG A 83 7.50 2.96 -18.40
N ARG A 84 8.06 1.77 -18.12
CA ARG A 84 8.83 1.01 -19.10
C ARG A 84 7.90 0.10 -19.88
N PRO A 85 7.94 0.15 -21.24
CA PRO A 85 7.00 -0.62 -22.06
C PRO A 85 7.13 -2.13 -21.93
N GLU A 86 8.27 -2.64 -21.47
CA GLU A 86 8.45 -4.08 -21.25
C GLU A 86 7.41 -4.63 -20.27
N PHE A 87 7.06 -3.85 -19.28
CA PHE A 87 6.05 -4.27 -18.28
C PHE A 87 4.66 -4.35 -18.91
N PHE A 88 4.37 -3.52 -19.89
CA PHE A 88 3.10 -3.60 -20.62
C PHE A 88 2.95 -4.95 -21.31
N TYR A 89 3.98 -5.37 -22.02
CA TYR A 89 3.94 -6.67 -22.74
C TYR A 89 3.85 -7.83 -21.76
N THR A 90 4.59 -7.77 -20.65
CA THR A 90 4.51 -8.79 -19.60
C THR A 90 3.12 -8.85 -18.98
N LEU A 91 2.50 -7.69 -18.76
CA LEU A 91 1.14 -7.62 -18.22
C LEU A 91 0.14 -8.26 -19.16
N MET A 92 0.20 -7.93 -20.45
CA MET A 92 -0.72 -8.48 -21.46
C MET A 92 -0.57 -9.99 -21.56
N GLU A 93 0.66 -10.50 -21.55
CA GLU A 93 0.93 -11.94 -21.58
C GLU A 93 0.36 -12.63 -20.33
N SER A 94 0.57 -12.06 -19.15
CA SER A 94 0.06 -12.63 -17.89
C SER A 94 -1.46 -12.68 -17.88
N LEU A 95 -2.12 -11.63 -18.38
CA LEU A 95 -3.58 -11.58 -18.41
C LEU A 95 -4.15 -12.59 -19.39
N SER A 96 -3.47 -12.82 -20.53
CA SER A 96 -3.95 -13.77 -21.53
C SER A 96 -3.80 -15.21 -21.08
N THR A 97 -2.85 -15.52 -20.20
CA THR A 97 -2.61 -16.88 -19.69
C THR A 97 -3.39 -17.18 -18.41
N ASP A 98 -3.98 -16.19 -17.79
CA ASP A 98 -4.69 -16.33 -16.53
C ASP A 98 -6.11 -16.88 -16.68
N ARG A 99 -6.52 -17.20 -17.91
CA ARG A 99 -7.89 -17.65 -18.20
C ARG A 99 -7.95 -19.08 -18.63
#